data_4c4b64664acc064b956b39a96d6a47a5
#
_entry.id   4c4b64664acc064b956b39a96d6a47a5
#
_cell.length_a   1.000
_cell.length_b   1.000
_cell.length_c   1.000
_cell.angle_alpha   90.00
_cell.angle_beta   90.00
_cell.angle_gamma   90.00
#
_symmetry.space_group_name_H-M   'P 1'
#
loop_
_entity.id
_entity.type
_entity.pdbx_description
1 polymer ?
#
loop_
_entity_poly.entity_id
_entity_poly.type
_entity_poly.pdbx_seq_one_letter_code
_entity_poly.pdbx_strand_id
1 'polypeptide(L)'
;MTTKKPCFNVRVYGIIVNNKQQVLLADEYQLNMKMTKFPGGGLQFGEGTADCLRREAMEEFGQEIEVLDHFYTLDYYQPSYFYKECQLLSIYYRARFVEPVRFVISDRPFDFPSMDNGNISFRWKDQAELSPGDMTLPVDQVVAGMLRDQA
;
A
#
# COMPACT_ATOMS: atom_id res chain seq x y z
N MET A 1 34.03 -6.45 -13.17
CA MET A 1 32.59 -6.46 -13.54
C MET A 1 31.81 -7.24 -12.50
N THR A 2 30.96 -6.57 -11.76
CA THR A 2 30.12 -7.21 -10.76
C THR A 2 28.82 -7.67 -11.40
N THR A 3 28.62 -8.97 -11.52
CA THR A 3 27.31 -9.53 -11.88
C THR A 3 26.46 -9.54 -10.62
N LYS A 4 25.45 -8.67 -10.58
CA LYS A 4 24.48 -8.69 -9.49
C LYS A 4 23.55 -9.88 -9.68
N LYS A 5 23.30 -10.62 -8.60
CA LYS A 5 22.34 -11.73 -8.64
C LYS A 5 20.93 -11.15 -8.80
N PRO A 6 20.08 -11.77 -9.62
CA PRO A 6 18.67 -11.41 -9.67
C PRO A 6 18.04 -11.51 -8.27
N CYS A 7 17.12 -10.61 -7.98
CA CYS A 7 16.40 -10.61 -6.71
C CYS A 7 14.92 -10.31 -6.92
N PHE A 8 14.11 -10.70 -5.94
CA PHE A 8 12.71 -10.36 -5.89
C PHE A 8 12.47 -9.40 -4.73
N ASN A 9 11.75 -8.33 -4.99
CA ASN A 9 11.22 -7.45 -3.96
C ASN A 9 9.76 -7.83 -3.74
N VAL A 10 9.49 -8.56 -2.68
CA VAL A 10 8.13 -9.01 -2.34
C VAL A 10 7.50 -7.99 -1.39
N ARG A 11 6.34 -7.46 -1.78
CA ARG A 11 5.63 -6.47 -0.99
C ARG A 11 4.19 -6.89 -0.79
N VAL A 12 3.62 -6.55 0.36
CA VAL A 12 2.24 -6.90 0.71
C VAL A 12 1.48 -5.64 1.08
N TYR A 13 0.32 -5.47 0.48
CA TYR A 13 -0.50 -4.27 0.64
C TYR A 13 -1.91 -4.62 1.08
N GLY A 14 -2.54 -3.71 1.81
CA GLY A 14 -3.90 -3.85 2.29
C GLY A 14 -4.88 -2.92 1.58
N ILE A 15 -5.96 -3.50 1.11
CA ILE A 15 -7.12 -2.74 0.65
C ILE A 15 -8.08 -2.69 1.84
N ILE A 16 -7.98 -1.60 2.60
CA ILE A 16 -8.75 -1.42 3.83
C ILE A 16 -9.95 -0.55 3.52
N VAL A 17 -11.15 -1.11 3.67
CA VAL A 17 -12.41 -0.42 3.36
C VAL A 17 -13.20 -0.21 4.65
N ASN A 18 -13.78 0.98 4.82
CA ASN A 18 -14.62 1.29 5.97
C ASN A 18 -16.12 1.10 5.65
N ASN A 19 -16.98 1.38 6.63
CA ASN A 19 -18.43 1.21 6.48
C ASN A 19 -19.07 2.20 5.50
N LYS A 20 -18.34 3.23 5.10
CA LYS A 20 -18.78 4.23 4.12
C LYS A 20 -18.33 3.89 2.69
N GLN A 21 -17.82 2.70 2.46
CA GLN A 21 -17.27 2.28 1.16
C GLN A 21 -16.13 3.17 0.70
N GLN A 22 -15.25 3.54 1.62
CA GLN A 22 -14.05 4.31 1.35
C GLN A 22 -12.82 3.43 1.55
N VAL A 23 -11.82 3.61 0.70
CA VAL A 23 -10.55 2.89 0.74
C VAL A 23 -9.49 3.77 1.40
N LEU A 24 -8.69 3.18 2.29
CA LEU A 24 -7.60 3.89 2.95
C LEU A 24 -6.40 4.01 2.02
N LEU A 25 -5.95 5.23 1.81
CA LEU A 25 -4.75 5.54 1.04
C LEU A 25 -3.66 6.11 1.96
N ALA A 26 -2.41 5.80 1.61
CA ALA A 26 -1.24 6.35 2.29
C ALA A 26 -0.54 7.33 1.35
N ASP A 27 -0.41 8.56 1.79
CA ASP A 27 0.38 9.58 1.09
C ASP A 27 1.74 9.65 1.78
N GLU A 28 2.81 9.45 1.04
CA GLU A 28 4.18 9.43 1.58
C GLU A 28 5.08 10.37 0.82
N TYR A 29 6.10 10.86 1.50
CA TYR A 29 7.23 11.53 0.86
C TYR A 29 8.43 10.59 0.93
N GLN A 30 8.83 10.03 -0.20
CA GLN A 30 9.94 9.09 -0.32
C GLN A 30 10.69 9.32 -1.61
N LEU A 31 11.98 9.02 -1.63
CA LEU A 31 12.84 9.21 -2.81
C LEU A 31 12.73 10.64 -3.37
N ASN A 32 12.59 11.61 -2.46
CA ASN A 32 12.41 13.03 -2.77
C ASN A 32 11.17 13.33 -3.62
N MET A 33 10.13 12.51 -3.50
CA MET A 33 8.88 12.71 -4.25
C MET A 33 7.65 12.31 -3.45
N LYS A 34 6.54 12.90 -3.82
CA LYS A 34 5.23 12.57 -3.26
C LYS A 34 4.71 11.29 -3.91
N MET A 35 4.23 10.37 -3.09
CA MET A 35 3.65 9.11 -3.54
C MET A 35 2.33 8.86 -2.84
N THR A 36 1.31 8.42 -3.59
CA THR A 36 0.07 7.87 -3.03
C THR A 36 0.06 6.39 -3.31
N LYS A 37 -0.11 5.58 -2.28
CA LYS A 37 -0.10 4.12 -2.39
C LYS A 37 -1.07 3.49 -1.39
N PHE A 38 -1.30 2.18 -1.53
CA PHE A 38 -2.00 1.41 -0.52
C PHE A 38 -1.08 1.17 0.69
N PRO A 39 -1.63 1.08 1.91
CA PRO A 39 -0.82 0.75 3.10
C PRO A 39 -0.21 -0.64 2.97
N GLY A 40 0.99 -0.80 3.49
CA GLY A 40 1.69 -2.08 3.48
C GLY A 40 3.19 -1.89 3.41
N GLY A 41 3.90 -2.95 3.08
CA GLY A 41 5.36 -2.88 3.02
C GLY A 41 6.02 -4.17 2.57
N GLY A 42 7.32 -4.25 2.79
CA GLY A 42 8.15 -5.37 2.36
C GLY A 42 8.00 -6.60 3.23
N LEU A 43 7.90 -7.76 2.57
CA LEU A 43 7.91 -9.05 3.25
C LEU A 43 9.28 -9.30 3.87
N GLN A 44 9.30 -9.69 5.14
CA GLN A 44 10.51 -10.10 5.83
C GLN A 44 10.65 -11.61 5.76
N PHE A 45 11.90 -12.07 5.72
CA PHE A 45 12.17 -13.51 5.72
C PHE A 45 11.65 -14.12 7.02
N GLY A 46 10.92 -15.21 6.90
CA GLY A 46 10.38 -15.95 8.05
C GLY A 46 8.95 -15.58 8.42
N GLU A 47 8.32 -14.64 7.71
CA GLU A 47 6.90 -14.31 7.96
C GLU A 47 6.02 -14.68 6.76
N GLY A 48 4.76 -15.02 7.01
CA GLY A 48 3.77 -15.18 5.96
C GLY A 48 3.28 -13.83 5.47
N THR A 49 2.61 -13.82 4.31
CA THR A 49 2.14 -12.57 3.70
C THR A 49 1.08 -11.87 4.54
N ALA A 50 0.15 -12.63 5.14
CA ALA A 50 -0.85 -12.05 6.03
C ALA A 50 -0.21 -11.47 7.31
N ASP A 51 0.79 -12.17 7.86
CA ASP A 51 1.52 -11.69 9.03
C ASP A 51 2.30 -10.41 8.71
N CYS A 52 2.88 -10.33 7.52
CA CYS A 52 3.55 -9.13 7.02
C CYS A 52 2.60 -7.93 7.07
N LEU A 53 1.40 -8.09 6.54
CA LEU A 53 0.43 -7.01 6.51
C LEU A 53 -0.01 -6.59 7.92
N ARG A 54 -0.21 -7.55 8.82
CA ARG A 54 -0.52 -7.27 10.23
C ARG A 54 0.61 -6.50 10.92
N ARG A 55 1.85 -6.90 10.68
CA ARG A 55 3.03 -6.23 11.24
C ARG A 55 3.14 -4.80 10.73
N GLU A 56 3.01 -4.60 9.42
CA GLU A 56 3.05 -3.27 8.82
C GLU A 56 1.93 -2.37 9.36
N ALA A 57 0.74 -2.90 9.55
CA ALA A 57 -0.37 -2.15 10.13
C ALA A 57 -0.06 -1.71 11.56
N MET A 58 0.54 -2.58 12.36
CA MET A 58 0.92 -2.23 13.73
C MET A 58 2.01 -1.15 13.74
N GLU A 59 2.98 -1.23 12.84
CA GLU A 59 4.05 -0.24 12.71
C GLU A 59 3.52 1.13 12.26
N GLU A 60 2.59 1.14 11.29
CA GLU A 60 2.11 2.39 10.69
C GLU A 60 0.94 3.01 11.45
N PHE A 61 0.01 2.20 11.95
CA PHE A 61 -1.22 2.67 12.57
C PHE A 61 -1.26 2.48 14.09
N GLY A 62 -0.41 1.59 14.63
CA GLY A 62 -0.50 1.19 16.03
C GLY A 62 -1.80 0.44 16.33
N GLN A 63 -2.43 -0.15 15.32
CA GLN A 63 -3.71 -0.83 15.46
C GLN A 63 -3.72 -2.16 14.72
N GLU A 64 -4.51 -3.08 15.25
CA GLU A 64 -4.71 -4.40 14.68
C GLU A 64 -5.68 -4.37 13.51
N ILE A 65 -5.36 -5.14 12.47
CA ILE A 65 -6.26 -5.37 11.34
C ILE A 65 -6.61 -6.84 11.24
N GLU A 66 -7.75 -7.12 10.66
CA GLU A 66 -8.15 -8.46 10.22
C GLU A 66 -7.88 -8.55 8.72
N VAL A 67 -7.02 -9.51 8.34
CA VAL A 67 -6.75 -9.79 6.93
C VAL A 67 -7.84 -10.71 6.42
N LEU A 68 -8.52 -10.27 5.37
CA LEU A 68 -9.64 -11.00 4.78
C LEU A 68 -9.17 -11.83 3.59
N ASP A 69 -9.84 -11.74 2.46
CA ASP A 69 -9.51 -12.52 1.27
C ASP A 69 -8.39 -11.88 0.45
N HIS A 70 -7.72 -12.71 -0.33
CA HIS A 70 -6.78 -12.27 -1.34
C HIS A 70 -7.51 -11.50 -2.45
N PHE A 71 -6.92 -10.39 -2.89
CA PHE A 71 -7.51 -9.55 -3.93
C PHE A 71 -6.78 -9.68 -5.26
N TYR A 72 -5.45 -9.53 -5.25
CA TYR A 72 -4.65 -9.51 -6.47
C TYR A 72 -3.19 -9.80 -6.16
N THR A 73 -2.54 -10.56 -7.04
CA THR A 73 -1.09 -10.70 -7.07
C THR A 73 -0.60 -10.28 -8.44
N LEU A 74 0.41 -9.44 -8.48
CA LEU A 74 1.05 -9.00 -9.73
C LEU A 74 1.37 -10.21 -10.61
N ASP A 75 0.83 -10.23 -11.83
CA ASP A 75 0.92 -11.37 -12.74
C ASP A 75 1.69 -11.05 -14.04
N TYR A 76 2.41 -9.94 -14.07
CA TYR A 76 3.29 -9.56 -15.18
C TYR A 76 4.61 -9.04 -14.65
N TYR A 77 5.61 -8.92 -15.52
CA TYR A 77 6.93 -8.43 -15.13
C TYR A 77 6.89 -6.94 -14.85
N GLN A 78 7.37 -6.57 -13.65
CA GLN A 78 7.52 -5.19 -13.21
C GLN A 78 8.84 -5.05 -12.47
N PRO A 79 9.77 -4.17 -12.93
CA PRO A 79 10.94 -3.84 -12.12
C PRO A 79 10.51 -3.18 -10.81
N SER A 80 11.24 -3.48 -9.74
CA SER A 80 10.98 -2.82 -8.46
C SER A 80 11.24 -1.33 -8.58
N TYR A 81 10.35 -0.53 -8.00
CA TYR A 81 10.51 0.92 -7.97
C TYR A 81 11.61 1.36 -7.01
N PHE A 82 11.75 0.63 -5.89
CA PHE A 82 12.70 0.98 -4.83
C PHE A 82 14.06 0.32 -4.98
N TYR A 83 14.12 -0.85 -5.60
CA TYR A 83 15.34 -1.65 -5.75
C TYR A 83 15.50 -2.03 -7.22
N LYS A 84 16.24 -1.21 -7.98
CA LYS A 84 16.31 -1.29 -9.44
C LYS A 84 16.73 -2.64 -10.01
N GLU A 85 17.52 -3.42 -9.24
CA GLU A 85 17.98 -4.74 -9.68
C GLU A 85 17.00 -5.85 -9.39
N CYS A 86 15.91 -5.55 -8.64
CA CYS A 86 14.94 -6.56 -8.24
C CYS A 86 13.69 -6.50 -9.09
N GLN A 87 13.08 -7.67 -9.28
CA GLN A 87 11.74 -7.78 -9.84
C GLN A 87 10.73 -7.66 -8.73
N LEU A 88 9.70 -6.82 -8.94
CA LEU A 88 8.62 -6.65 -7.97
C LEU A 88 7.65 -7.82 -8.02
N LEU A 89 7.26 -8.29 -6.85
CA LEU A 89 6.10 -9.17 -6.65
C LEU A 89 5.25 -8.56 -5.55
N SER A 90 4.12 -7.97 -5.91
CA SER A 90 3.22 -7.33 -4.95
C SER A 90 1.93 -8.12 -4.81
N ILE A 91 1.49 -8.27 -3.57
CA ILE A 91 0.36 -9.09 -3.15
C ILE A 91 -0.60 -8.21 -2.38
N TYR A 92 -1.87 -8.21 -2.77
CA TYR A 92 -2.90 -7.35 -2.19
C TYR A 92 -3.97 -8.19 -1.50
N TYR A 93 -4.27 -7.85 -0.25
CA TYR A 93 -5.35 -8.45 0.53
C TYR A 93 -6.41 -7.41 0.89
N ARG A 94 -7.66 -7.81 0.92
CA ARG A 94 -8.68 -7.04 1.60
C ARG A 94 -8.46 -7.16 3.10
N ALA A 95 -8.67 -6.07 3.82
CA ALA A 95 -8.49 -6.04 5.25
C ALA A 95 -9.44 -5.01 5.88
N ARG A 96 -9.59 -5.10 7.21
CA ARG A 96 -10.37 -4.12 7.97
C ARG A 96 -9.75 -3.92 9.33
N PHE A 97 -10.00 -2.76 9.94
CA PHE A 97 -9.60 -2.52 11.31
C PHE A 97 -10.49 -3.31 12.27
N VAL A 98 -9.86 -3.91 13.29
CA VAL A 98 -10.59 -4.63 14.35
C VAL A 98 -11.32 -3.64 15.25
N GLU A 99 -10.64 -2.53 15.59
CA GLU A 99 -11.17 -1.46 16.44
C GLU A 99 -11.40 -0.18 15.62
N PRO A 100 -12.21 0.76 16.12
CA PRO A 100 -12.34 2.07 15.48
C PRO A 100 -10.98 2.75 15.30
N VAL A 101 -10.83 3.47 14.20
CA VAL A 101 -9.58 4.16 13.86
C VAL A 101 -9.24 5.21 14.91
N ARG A 102 -8.01 5.16 15.44
CA ARG A 102 -7.49 6.10 16.44
C ARG A 102 -6.30 6.91 15.94
N PHE A 103 -5.70 6.53 14.81
CA PHE A 103 -4.64 7.33 14.20
C PHE A 103 -5.23 8.50 13.41
N VAL A 104 -4.38 9.47 13.07
CA VAL A 104 -4.82 10.68 12.39
C VAL A 104 -5.21 10.40 10.95
N ILE A 105 -6.42 10.79 10.56
CA ILE A 105 -6.89 10.77 9.18
C ILE A 105 -6.94 12.21 8.68
N SER A 106 -6.29 12.46 7.54
CA SER A 106 -6.32 13.75 6.87
C SER A 106 -7.50 13.85 5.91
N ASP A 107 -7.97 15.06 5.67
CA ASP A 107 -9.00 15.34 4.67
C ASP A 107 -8.44 15.80 3.32
N ARG A 108 -7.10 15.86 3.21
CA ARG A 108 -6.40 16.31 2.00
C ARG A 108 -5.17 15.46 1.71
N PRO A 109 -4.76 15.36 0.42
CA PRO A 109 -3.54 14.64 0.06
C PRO A 109 -2.28 15.32 0.61
N PHE A 110 -1.28 14.50 0.94
CA PHE A 110 0.07 14.95 1.29
C PHE A 110 0.08 15.98 2.43
N ASP A 111 -0.69 15.69 3.45
CA ASP A 111 -0.82 16.57 4.63
C ASP A 111 0.38 16.35 5.57
N PHE A 112 1.53 16.90 5.18
CA PHE A 112 2.80 16.78 5.91
C PHE A 112 3.19 18.12 6.52
N PRO A 113 3.88 18.11 7.67
CA PRO A 113 4.47 19.34 8.22
C PRO A 113 5.63 19.86 7.34
N SER A 114 6.31 18.96 6.59
CA SER A 114 7.42 19.29 5.71
C SER A 114 7.58 18.22 4.64
N MET A 115 8.31 18.53 3.57
CA MET A 115 8.61 17.58 2.50
C MET A 115 9.92 16.85 2.80
N ASP A 116 9.92 16.05 3.88
CA ASP A 116 11.04 15.23 4.28
C ASP A 116 10.74 13.76 4.05
N ASN A 117 11.73 13.00 3.58
CA ASN A 117 11.61 11.57 3.35
C ASN A 117 11.20 10.86 4.65
N GLY A 118 10.20 9.99 4.55
CA GLY A 118 9.64 9.25 5.68
C GLY A 118 8.34 9.82 6.22
N ASN A 119 7.95 11.03 5.84
CA ASN A 119 6.65 11.58 6.23
C ASN A 119 5.54 10.82 5.54
N ILE A 120 4.47 10.55 6.30
CA ILE A 120 3.31 9.79 5.85
C ILE A 120 2.05 10.40 6.44
N SER A 121 0.98 10.42 5.64
CA SER A 121 -0.36 10.73 6.12
C SER A 121 -1.37 9.80 5.46
N PHE A 122 -2.54 9.66 6.09
CA PHE A 122 -3.57 8.71 5.65
C PHE A 122 -4.87 9.45 5.38
N ARG A 123 -5.58 9.02 4.34
CA ARG A 123 -6.90 9.57 4.00
C ARG A 123 -7.80 8.50 3.42
N TRP A 124 -9.10 8.71 3.57
CA TRP A 124 -10.10 7.88 2.94
C TRP A 124 -10.47 8.41 1.56
N LYS A 125 -10.64 7.52 0.60
CA LYS A 125 -11.10 7.85 -0.75
C LYS A 125 -12.29 6.98 -1.08
N ASP A 126 -13.37 7.57 -1.60
CA ASP A 126 -14.53 6.80 -2.03
C ASP A 126 -14.11 5.79 -3.10
N GLN A 127 -14.48 4.53 -2.89
CA GLN A 127 -14.10 3.45 -3.81
C GLN A 127 -14.63 3.72 -5.21
N ALA A 128 -15.86 4.23 -5.32
CA ALA A 128 -16.49 4.53 -6.59
C ALA A 128 -15.78 5.63 -7.39
N GLU A 129 -15.04 6.50 -6.70
CA GLU A 129 -14.30 7.62 -7.30
C GLU A 129 -12.81 7.33 -7.45
N LEU A 130 -12.34 6.21 -6.92
CA LEU A 130 -10.93 5.84 -7.01
C LEU A 130 -10.56 5.55 -8.47
N SER A 131 -9.45 6.11 -8.92
CA SER A 131 -8.98 5.92 -10.29
C SER A 131 -7.49 5.60 -10.31
N PRO A 132 -6.98 4.99 -11.40
CA PRO A 132 -5.54 4.78 -11.55
C PRO A 132 -4.71 6.04 -11.35
N GLY A 133 -5.22 7.20 -11.78
CA GLY A 133 -4.52 8.48 -11.64
C GLY A 133 -4.33 8.95 -10.20
N ASP A 134 -5.06 8.39 -9.23
CA ASP A 134 -4.86 8.69 -7.81
C ASP A 134 -3.60 8.02 -7.24
N MET A 135 -3.10 6.98 -7.89
CA MET A 135 -1.99 6.17 -7.40
C MET A 135 -0.71 6.48 -8.15
N THR A 136 0.42 6.41 -7.44
CA THR A 136 1.74 6.73 -8.01
C THR A 136 2.37 5.53 -8.71
N LEU A 137 2.26 4.33 -8.12
CA LEU A 137 2.97 3.15 -8.60
C LEU A 137 2.13 2.37 -9.62
N PRO A 138 2.76 1.80 -10.67
CA PRO A 138 2.01 1.14 -11.75
C PRO A 138 1.06 0.03 -11.31
N VAL A 139 1.49 -0.83 -10.37
CA VAL A 139 0.64 -1.94 -9.91
C VAL A 139 -0.52 -1.44 -9.07
N ASP A 140 -0.29 -0.41 -8.23
CA ASP A 140 -1.36 0.24 -7.48
C ASP A 140 -2.40 0.86 -8.41
N GLN A 141 -1.97 1.37 -9.57
CA GLN A 141 -2.89 1.91 -10.58
C GLN A 141 -3.81 0.84 -11.14
N VAL A 142 -3.28 -0.36 -11.40
CA VAL A 142 -4.08 -1.51 -11.85
C VAL A 142 -5.12 -1.87 -10.80
N VAL A 143 -4.69 -1.98 -9.53
CA VAL A 143 -5.58 -2.34 -8.42
C VAL A 143 -6.66 -1.28 -8.21
N ALA A 144 -6.31 0.00 -8.29
CA ALA A 144 -7.28 1.09 -8.16
C ALA A 144 -8.38 1.01 -9.22
N GLY A 145 -8.02 0.69 -10.47
CA GLY A 145 -8.97 0.47 -11.53
C GLY A 145 -9.91 -0.70 -11.25
N MET A 146 -9.36 -1.82 -10.77
CA MET A 146 -10.16 -2.99 -10.39
C MET A 146 -11.15 -2.66 -9.27
N LEU A 147 -10.70 -1.91 -8.26
CA LEU A 147 -11.55 -1.53 -7.13
C LEU A 147 -12.71 -0.63 -7.56
N ARG A 148 -12.42 0.37 -8.40
CA ARG A 148 -13.47 1.24 -8.94
C ARG A 148 -14.53 0.46 -9.70
N ASP A 149 -14.11 -0.51 -10.52
CA ASP A 149 -15.02 -1.30 -11.34
C ASP A 149 -15.89 -2.24 -10.49
N GLN A 150 -15.50 -2.53 -9.27
CA GLN A 150 -16.26 -3.36 -8.33
C GLN A 150 -17.14 -2.55 -7.37
N ALA A 151 -17.06 -1.23 -7.45
CA ALA A 151 -17.82 -0.37 -6.54
C ALA A 151 -19.32 -0.33 -6.87
#